data_b17b3a4c211a16825715496842f0c221
#
_entry.id   b17b3a4c211a16825715496842f0c221
#
_cell.length_a   1.000
_cell.length_b   1.000
_cell.length_c   1.000
_cell.angle_alpha   90.00
_cell.angle_beta   90.00
_cell.angle_gamma   90.00
#
_symmetry.space_group_name_H-M   'P 1'
#
loop_
_entity.id
_entity.type
_entity.pdbx_description
1 polymer ?
#
loop_
_entity_poly.entity_id
_entity_poly.type
_entity_poly.pdbx_seq_one_letter_code
_entity_poly.pdbx_strand_id
1 'polypeptide(L)'
;MKFLFPYIFERYLAKQIYAAFGFILFALVALFLFFDILSELGSVKGQYTLPLALLHVVLKAPSRISEIIPIAGLIGSIYVFAMLASQSEFTILRIAGLDVNRGLKTLAKISLPLIVLTLIMSEWLGPYTESLSDQIRMKALGSSYSSQFKTGVWVKDRLRNEDGGGPVRPGVRYVNVGKIEQDNEIKNIRMYEFDDAYRLLSIRSAASGRFDELGTWLLDDVTETRFKETKQSDPLNPVYSAQTSTYPIVSLKSEVTPQILSVLLVSPEKMSIFSLGRFISHLRDNKQDAHRHSIAFWKKVIYPFTIFVMLT
;
A
#
# COMPACT_ATOMS: atom_id res chain seq x y z
N MET A 1 24.88 -3.02 -24.46
CA MET A 1 25.14 -4.47 -24.39
C MET A 1 26.63 -4.86 -24.35
N LYS A 2 27.53 -4.24 -25.13
CA LYS A 2 28.97 -4.61 -25.13
C LYS A 2 29.68 -4.42 -23.77
N PHE A 3 29.27 -3.46 -22.96
CA PHE A 3 29.86 -3.17 -21.65
C PHE A 3 29.51 -4.21 -20.57
N LEU A 4 28.28 -4.72 -20.56
CA LEU A 4 27.81 -5.66 -19.54
C LEU A 4 28.22 -7.11 -19.85
N PHE A 5 28.31 -7.45 -21.15
CA PHE A 5 28.60 -8.80 -21.65
C PHE A 5 29.82 -8.79 -22.56
N PRO A 6 31.05 -8.90 -22.03
CA PRO A 6 32.27 -8.86 -22.83
C PRO A 6 32.46 -10.09 -23.71
N TYR A 7 31.98 -11.27 -23.28
CA TYR A 7 32.15 -12.53 -24.01
C TYR A 7 31.00 -12.78 -24.97
N ILE A 8 31.30 -13.44 -26.09
CA ILE A 8 30.33 -13.77 -27.16
C ILE A 8 29.23 -14.69 -26.63
N PHE A 9 29.61 -15.71 -25.84
CA PHE A 9 28.61 -16.62 -25.25
C PHE A 9 27.67 -15.92 -24.25
N GLU A 10 28.16 -14.97 -23.46
CA GLU A 10 27.32 -14.19 -22.53
C GLU A 10 26.24 -13.42 -23.29
N ARG A 11 26.60 -12.82 -24.44
CA ARG A 11 25.63 -12.09 -25.27
C ARG A 11 24.61 -13.02 -25.91
N TYR A 12 25.08 -14.18 -26.38
CA TYR A 12 24.21 -15.18 -26.96
C TYR A 12 23.17 -15.67 -25.94
N LEU A 13 23.64 -16.10 -24.77
CA LEU A 13 22.77 -16.55 -23.68
C LEU A 13 21.80 -15.44 -23.22
N ALA A 14 22.30 -14.22 -23.01
CA ALA A 14 21.47 -13.07 -22.62
C ALA A 14 20.39 -12.77 -23.67
N LYS A 15 20.73 -12.81 -24.97
CA LYS A 15 19.75 -12.59 -26.05
C LYS A 15 18.64 -13.64 -26.03
N GLN A 16 18.97 -14.91 -25.86
CA GLN A 16 18.00 -16.01 -25.80
C GLN A 16 17.09 -15.85 -24.57
N ILE A 17 17.67 -15.60 -23.38
CA ILE A 17 16.91 -15.44 -22.14
C ILE A 17 15.99 -14.22 -22.22
N TYR A 18 16.48 -13.05 -22.67
CA TYR A 18 15.63 -11.86 -22.78
C TYR A 18 14.54 -12.00 -23.84
N ALA A 19 14.78 -12.71 -24.94
CA ALA A 19 13.75 -12.97 -25.95
C ALA A 19 12.65 -13.88 -25.40
N ALA A 20 13.04 -15.00 -24.77
CA ALA A 20 12.07 -15.90 -24.13
C ALA A 20 11.33 -15.22 -22.99
N PHE A 21 12.05 -14.52 -22.10
CA PHE A 21 11.47 -13.73 -21.01
C PHE A 21 10.44 -12.72 -21.53
N GLY A 22 10.80 -11.92 -22.54
CA GLY A 22 9.91 -10.90 -23.10
C GLY A 22 8.63 -11.49 -23.69
N PHE A 23 8.75 -12.60 -24.42
CA PHE A 23 7.59 -13.32 -24.97
C PHE A 23 6.67 -13.85 -23.87
N ILE A 24 7.25 -14.52 -22.87
CA ILE A 24 6.48 -15.11 -21.75
C ILE A 24 5.87 -14.01 -20.89
N LEU A 25 6.62 -12.95 -20.59
CA LEU A 25 6.11 -11.80 -19.85
C LEU A 25 4.90 -11.18 -20.56
N PHE A 26 5.02 -10.95 -21.87
CA PHE A 26 3.91 -10.42 -22.67
C PHE A 26 2.69 -11.35 -22.64
N ALA A 27 2.88 -12.64 -22.82
CA ALA A 27 1.79 -13.61 -22.80
C ALA A 27 1.08 -13.67 -21.43
N LEU A 28 1.86 -13.70 -20.33
CA LEU A 28 1.30 -13.72 -18.99
C LEU A 28 0.61 -12.41 -18.63
N VAL A 29 1.20 -11.26 -18.96
CA VAL A 29 0.58 -9.95 -18.72
C VAL A 29 -0.73 -9.83 -19.49
N ALA A 30 -0.76 -10.22 -20.78
CA ALA A 30 -1.99 -10.21 -21.57
C ALA A 30 -3.08 -11.10 -20.94
N LEU A 31 -2.70 -12.29 -20.47
CA LEU A 31 -3.61 -13.21 -19.80
C LEU A 31 -4.18 -12.61 -18.51
N PHE A 32 -3.33 -12.04 -17.63
CA PHE A 32 -3.79 -11.46 -16.38
C PHE A 32 -4.64 -10.20 -16.61
N LEU A 33 -4.26 -9.33 -17.54
CA LEU A 33 -5.07 -8.17 -17.90
C LEU A 33 -6.43 -8.58 -18.46
N PHE A 34 -6.49 -9.65 -19.23
CA PHE A 34 -7.76 -10.19 -19.71
C PHE A 34 -8.68 -10.60 -18.55
N PHE A 35 -8.17 -11.33 -17.55
CA PHE A 35 -8.96 -11.68 -16.37
C PHE A 35 -9.31 -10.46 -15.51
N ASP A 36 -8.40 -9.49 -15.37
CA ASP A 36 -8.68 -8.25 -14.66
C ASP A 36 -9.81 -7.45 -15.35
N ILE A 37 -9.82 -7.41 -16.70
CA ILE A 37 -10.93 -6.80 -17.49
C ILE A 37 -12.24 -7.54 -17.21
N LEU A 38 -12.26 -8.89 -17.29
CA LEU A 38 -13.47 -9.67 -17.04
C LEU A 38 -14.02 -9.41 -15.63
N SER A 39 -13.14 -9.36 -14.64
CA SER A 39 -13.52 -9.06 -13.25
C SER A 39 -14.11 -7.66 -13.11
N GLU A 40 -13.54 -6.66 -13.81
CA GLU A 40 -13.95 -5.28 -13.72
C GLU A 40 -15.26 -4.99 -14.46
N LEU A 41 -15.60 -5.79 -15.49
CA LEU A 41 -16.88 -5.65 -16.21
C LEU A 41 -18.10 -5.76 -15.28
N GLY A 42 -18.01 -6.58 -14.23
CA GLY A 42 -19.06 -6.68 -13.21
C GLY A 42 -19.29 -5.39 -12.41
N SER A 43 -18.34 -4.49 -12.40
CA SER A 43 -18.39 -3.20 -11.69
C SER A 43 -18.92 -2.04 -12.57
N VAL A 44 -19.11 -2.26 -13.87
CA VAL A 44 -19.58 -1.24 -14.82
C VAL A 44 -21.03 -0.91 -14.55
N LYS A 45 -21.30 0.26 -13.94
CA LYS A 45 -22.64 0.77 -13.60
C LYS A 45 -22.65 2.29 -13.56
N GLY A 46 -23.75 2.91 -14.05
CA GLY A 46 -23.95 4.35 -13.96
C GLY A 46 -22.84 5.16 -14.67
N GLN A 47 -22.13 5.98 -13.92
CA GLN A 47 -21.03 6.81 -14.46
C GLN A 47 -19.74 6.02 -14.70
N TYR A 48 -19.60 4.83 -14.12
CA TYR A 48 -18.44 3.95 -14.37
C TYR A 48 -18.64 3.16 -15.65
N THR A 49 -18.18 3.75 -16.75
CA THR A 49 -18.37 3.22 -18.11
C THR A 49 -17.26 2.24 -18.49
N LEU A 50 -17.48 1.44 -19.53
CA LEU A 50 -16.49 0.50 -20.07
C LEU A 50 -15.13 1.13 -20.38
N PRO A 51 -15.00 2.29 -21.02
CA PRO A 51 -13.71 2.94 -21.24
C PRO A 51 -12.97 3.27 -19.93
N LEU A 52 -13.68 3.68 -18.87
CA LEU A 52 -13.08 3.93 -17.56
C LEU A 52 -12.62 2.65 -16.89
N ALA A 53 -13.37 1.57 -17.03
CA ALA A 53 -12.98 0.25 -16.55
C ALA A 53 -11.72 -0.27 -17.24
N LEU A 54 -11.62 -0.14 -18.56
CA LEU A 54 -10.43 -0.48 -19.33
C LEU A 54 -9.23 0.38 -18.91
N LEU A 55 -9.42 1.69 -18.77
CA LEU A 55 -8.37 2.60 -18.31
C LEU A 55 -7.87 2.21 -16.90
N HIS A 56 -8.79 1.87 -15.99
CA HIS A 56 -8.48 1.39 -14.65
C HIS A 56 -7.58 0.15 -14.70
N VAL A 57 -7.90 -0.85 -15.52
CA VAL A 57 -7.11 -2.08 -15.65
C VAL A 57 -5.74 -1.80 -16.28
N VAL A 58 -5.67 -0.97 -17.34
CA VAL A 58 -4.39 -0.62 -17.99
C VAL A 58 -3.47 0.14 -17.02
N LEU A 59 -4.00 1.03 -16.19
CA LEU A 59 -3.23 1.75 -15.18
C LEU A 59 -2.66 0.82 -14.09
N LYS A 60 -3.24 -0.35 -13.87
CA LYS A 60 -2.71 -1.38 -12.95
C LYS A 60 -1.65 -2.29 -13.59
N ALA A 61 -1.46 -2.23 -14.91
CA ALA A 61 -0.51 -3.08 -15.61
C ALA A 61 0.93 -2.99 -15.06
N PRO A 62 1.50 -1.82 -14.68
CA PRO A 62 2.85 -1.77 -14.12
C PRO A 62 3.03 -2.59 -12.83
N SER A 63 2.05 -2.55 -11.92
CA SER A 63 2.07 -3.38 -10.71
C SER A 63 2.00 -4.86 -11.05
N ARG A 64 1.13 -5.26 -12.00
CA ARG A 64 1.06 -6.64 -12.49
C ARG A 64 2.35 -7.11 -13.12
N ILE A 65 2.99 -6.28 -13.95
CA ILE A 65 4.29 -6.59 -14.56
C ILE A 65 5.31 -6.89 -13.47
N SER A 66 5.41 -6.06 -12.43
CA SER A 66 6.37 -6.26 -11.34
C SER A 66 6.18 -7.61 -10.62
N GLU A 67 4.94 -8.07 -10.46
CA GLU A 67 4.60 -9.35 -9.84
C GLU A 67 4.92 -10.56 -10.73
N ILE A 68 4.86 -10.39 -12.05
CA ILE A 68 5.00 -11.47 -13.01
C ILE A 68 6.46 -11.67 -13.45
N ILE A 69 7.31 -10.65 -13.38
CA ILE A 69 8.71 -10.69 -13.84
C ILE A 69 9.49 -11.92 -13.31
N PRO A 70 9.49 -12.27 -12.01
CA PRO A 70 10.24 -13.44 -11.54
C PRO A 70 9.74 -14.75 -12.14
N ILE A 71 8.41 -14.89 -12.29
CA ILE A 71 7.78 -16.08 -12.87
C ILE A 71 8.12 -16.20 -14.37
N ALA A 72 8.04 -15.08 -15.10
CA ALA A 72 8.43 -15.05 -16.51
C ALA A 72 9.92 -15.33 -16.69
N GLY A 73 10.76 -14.87 -15.75
CA GLY A 73 12.19 -15.20 -15.70
C GLY A 73 12.45 -16.69 -15.51
N LEU A 74 11.76 -17.32 -14.56
CA LEU A 74 11.86 -18.76 -14.30
C LEU A 74 11.48 -19.58 -15.55
N ILE A 75 10.28 -19.33 -16.09
CA ILE A 75 9.79 -20.10 -17.25
C ILE A 75 10.70 -19.85 -18.46
N GLY A 76 11.13 -18.60 -18.69
CA GLY A 76 12.02 -18.23 -19.78
C GLY A 76 13.38 -18.87 -19.68
N SER A 77 13.98 -18.92 -18.49
CA SER A 77 15.28 -19.58 -18.29
C SER A 77 15.19 -21.09 -18.48
N ILE A 78 14.17 -21.74 -17.91
CA ILE A 78 13.93 -23.18 -18.11
C ILE A 78 13.77 -23.50 -19.60
N TYR A 79 12.98 -22.73 -20.32
CA TYR A 79 12.79 -22.93 -21.77
C TYR A 79 14.12 -22.82 -22.54
N VAL A 80 14.90 -21.77 -22.26
CA VAL A 80 16.19 -21.56 -22.95
C VAL A 80 17.18 -22.67 -22.61
N PHE A 81 17.30 -23.07 -21.34
CA PHE A 81 18.22 -24.14 -20.95
C PHE A 81 17.81 -25.50 -21.53
N ALA A 82 16.51 -25.79 -21.57
CA ALA A 82 16.00 -27.00 -22.19
C ALA A 82 16.32 -27.01 -23.70
N MET A 83 16.15 -25.87 -24.38
CA MET A 83 16.49 -25.73 -25.81
C MET A 83 17.99 -25.92 -26.04
N LEU A 84 18.85 -25.26 -25.26
CA LEU A 84 20.32 -25.40 -25.38
C LEU A 84 20.79 -26.85 -25.10
N ALA A 85 20.14 -27.53 -24.16
CA ALA A 85 20.44 -28.92 -23.84
C ALA A 85 20.03 -29.87 -24.98
N SER A 86 18.82 -29.67 -25.55
CA SER A 86 18.33 -30.52 -26.68
C SER A 86 19.16 -30.37 -27.93
N GLN A 87 19.75 -29.22 -28.19
CA GLN A 87 20.60 -28.94 -29.34
C GLN A 87 22.09 -29.26 -29.10
N SER A 88 22.44 -29.84 -27.92
CA SER A 88 23.82 -30.13 -27.52
C SER A 88 24.71 -28.86 -27.43
N GLU A 89 24.15 -27.67 -27.53
CA GLU A 89 24.90 -26.39 -27.42
C GLU A 89 25.52 -26.21 -26.05
N PHE A 90 24.89 -26.76 -25.02
CA PHE A 90 25.45 -26.74 -23.66
C PHE A 90 26.81 -27.42 -23.56
N THR A 91 26.98 -28.52 -24.29
CA THR A 91 28.26 -29.25 -24.36
C THR A 91 29.33 -28.41 -25.07
N ILE A 92 28.98 -27.70 -26.14
CA ILE A 92 29.88 -26.81 -26.87
C ILE A 92 30.29 -25.64 -25.96
N LEU A 93 29.36 -25.05 -25.21
CA LEU A 93 29.64 -23.97 -24.26
C LEU A 93 30.58 -24.41 -23.14
N ARG A 94 30.45 -25.65 -22.62
CA ARG A 94 31.35 -26.21 -21.63
C ARG A 94 32.76 -26.42 -22.18
N ILE A 95 32.90 -26.92 -23.40
CA ILE A 95 34.21 -27.08 -24.07
C ILE A 95 34.84 -25.71 -24.33
N ALA A 96 34.04 -24.67 -24.63
CA ALA A 96 34.48 -23.30 -24.82
C ALA A 96 34.85 -22.60 -23.49
N GLY A 97 34.85 -23.32 -22.35
CA GLY A 97 35.28 -22.80 -21.03
C GLY A 97 34.17 -22.20 -20.17
N LEU A 98 32.90 -22.56 -20.40
CA LEU A 98 31.82 -22.23 -19.51
C LEU A 98 31.87 -23.15 -18.28
N ASP A 99 32.54 -22.69 -17.22
CA ASP A 99 32.48 -23.31 -15.90
C ASP A 99 31.22 -22.85 -15.13
N VAL A 100 30.79 -23.63 -14.15
CA VAL A 100 29.61 -23.34 -13.31
C VAL A 100 29.66 -21.94 -12.72
N ASN A 101 30.82 -21.54 -12.19
CA ASN A 101 31.02 -20.22 -11.60
C ASN A 101 30.87 -19.08 -12.63
N ARG A 102 31.34 -19.30 -13.87
CA ARG A 102 31.15 -18.33 -14.96
C ARG A 102 29.69 -18.28 -15.39
N GLY A 103 29.01 -19.44 -15.44
CA GLY A 103 27.59 -19.52 -15.72
C GLY A 103 26.77 -18.71 -14.72
N LEU A 104 26.98 -18.91 -13.41
CA LEU A 104 26.32 -18.17 -12.35
C LEU A 104 26.57 -16.66 -12.43
N LYS A 105 27.83 -16.24 -12.68
CA LYS A 105 28.17 -14.83 -12.88
C LYS A 105 27.45 -14.22 -14.10
N THR A 106 27.30 -14.98 -15.17
CA THR A 106 26.58 -14.54 -16.37
C THR A 106 25.07 -14.38 -16.06
N LEU A 107 24.47 -15.33 -15.36
CA LEU A 107 23.08 -15.25 -14.95
C LEU A 107 22.85 -14.07 -13.97
N ALA A 108 23.79 -13.82 -13.04
CA ALA A 108 23.73 -12.64 -12.19
C ALA A 108 23.78 -11.31 -12.98
N LYS A 109 24.60 -11.25 -14.04
CA LYS A 109 24.62 -10.08 -14.95
C LYS A 109 23.30 -9.96 -15.73
N ILE A 110 22.71 -11.07 -16.17
CA ILE A 110 21.43 -11.09 -16.89
C ILE A 110 20.27 -10.68 -15.96
N SER A 111 20.29 -11.10 -14.69
CA SER A 111 19.25 -10.76 -13.73
C SER A 111 19.27 -9.28 -13.33
N LEU A 112 20.42 -8.61 -13.35
CA LEU A 112 20.57 -7.23 -12.89
C LEU A 112 19.62 -6.23 -13.58
N PRO A 113 19.51 -6.17 -14.93
CA PRO A 113 18.55 -5.30 -15.60
C PRO A 113 17.09 -5.65 -15.26
N LEU A 114 16.78 -6.94 -15.07
CA LEU A 114 15.43 -7.37 -14.69
C LEU A 114 15.08 -6.96 -13.26
N ILE A 115 16.04 -7.04 -12.32
CA ILE A 115 15.91 -6.54 -10.96
C ILE A 115 15.63 -5.03 -10.98
N VAL A 116 16.41 -4.26 -11.75
CA VAL A 116 16.22 -2.82 -11.88
C VAL A 116 14.85 -2.50 -12.48
N LEU A 117 14.44 -3.23 -13.53
CA LEU A 117 13.11 -3.07 -14.12
C LEU A 117 12.01 -3.32 -13.10
N THR A 118 12.11 -4.40 -12.31
CA THR A 118 11.14 -4.71 -11.25
C THR A 118 11.08 -3.63 -10.20
N LEU A 119 12.22 -3.08 -9.76
CA LEU A 119 12.27 -1.98 -8.81
C LEU A 119 11.59 -0.71 -9.36
N ILE A 120 11.86 -0.34 -10.62
CA ILE A 120 11.22 0.81 -11.26
C ILE A 120 9.70 0.62 -11.32
N MET A 121 9.24 -0.57 -11.72
CA MET A 121 7.81 -0.88 -11.82
C MET A 121 7.15 -0.92 -10.45
N SER A 122 7.79 -1.52 -9.44
CA SER A 122 7.24 -1.70 -8.10
C SER A 122 7.26 -0.42 -7.25
N GLU A 123 8.27 0.46 -7.42
CA GLU A 123 8.46 1.61 -6.52
C GLU A 123 7.96 2.94 -7.09
N TRP A 124 8.01 3.11 -8.39
CA TRP A 124 7.66 4.37 -9.04
C TRP A 124 6.39 4.27 -9.87
N LEU A 125 6.41 3.43 -10.93
CA LEU A 125 5.25 3.36 -11.82
C LEU A 125 4.03 2.73 -11.14
N GLY A 126 4.20 1.61 -10.45
CA GLY A 126 3.11 0.88 -9.81
C GLY A 126 2.30 1.75 -8.85
N PRO A 127 2.90 2.28 -7.77
CA PRO A 127 2.18 3.10 -6.80
C PRO A 127 1.53 4.35 -7.42
N TYR A 128 2.21 5.01 -8.37
CA TYR A 128 1.69 6.19 -9.04
C TYR A 128 0.46 5.86 -9.91
N THR A 129 0.59 4.86 -10.78
CA THR A 129 -0.50 4.48 -11.70
C THR A 129 -1.67 3.82 -10.95
N GLU A 130 -1.41 3.05 -9.90
CA GLU A 130 -2.45 2.47 -9.05
C GLU A 130 -3.24 3.55 -8.30
N SER A 131 -2.55 4.53 -7.73
CA SER A 131 -3.21 5.67 -7.08
C SER A 131 -4.11 6.44 -8.05
N LEU A 132 -3.63 6.71 -9.26
CA LEU A 132 -4.43 7.37 -10.30
C LEU A 132 -5.62 6.50 -10.73
N SER A 133 -5.41 5.20 -10.88
CA SER A 133 -6.43 4.21 -11.22
C SER A 133 -7.55 4.18 -10.16
N ASP A 134 -7.17 4.11 -8.88
CA ASP A 134 -8.13 4.07 -7.77
C ASP A 134 -8.88 5.42 -7.64
N GLN A 135 -8.24 6.57 -7.90
CA GLN A 135 -8.91 7.87 -7.93
C GLN A 135 -9.98 7.94 -9.04
N ILE A 136 -9.65 7.50 -10.27
CA ILE A 136 -10.61 7.47 -11.40
C ILE A 136 -11.80 6.59 -11.04
N ARG A 137 -11.55 5.42 -10.48
CA ARG A 137 -12.59 4.49 -10.08
C ARG A 137 -13.48 5.05 -8.97
N MET A 138 -12.89 5.68 -7.95
CA MET A 138 -13.64 6.33 -6.85
C MET A 138 -14.51 7.47 -7.36
N LYS A 139 -14.00 8.30 -8.27
CA LYS A 139 -14.77 9.41 -8.87
C LYS A 139 -15.98 8.90 -9.65
N ALA A 140 -15.81 7.83 -10.42
CA ALA A 140 -16.84 7.30 -11.29
C ALA A 140 -17.91 6.46 -10.53
N LEU A 141 -17.53 5.74 -9.48
CA LEU A 141 -18.44 4.94 -8.65
C LEU A 141 -19.14 5.76 -7.56
N GLY A 142 -18.64 6.97 -7.24
CA GLY A 142 -19.23 7.88 -6.26
C GLY A 142 -19.41 7.25 -4.87
N SER A 143 -20.54 7.53 -4.24
CA SER A 143 -20.86 7.05 -2.88
C SER A 143 -20.95 5.52 -2.75
N SER A 144 -21.09 4.80 -3.87
CA SER A 144 -21.14 3.31 -3.84
C SER A 144 -19.82 2.67 -3.41
N TYR A 145 -18.69 3.38 -3.56
CA TYR A 145 -17.38 2.89 -3.10
C TYR A 145 -17.20 3.02 -1.58
N SER A 146 -17.86 4.02 -0.96
CA SER A 146 -17.84 4.19 0.50
C SER A 146 -18.56 3.06 1.23
N SER A 147 -19.39 2.27 0.55
CA SER A 147 -20.07 1.11 1.13
C SER A 147 -19.10 -0.06 1.46
N GLN A 148 -17.90 -0.07 0.91
CA GLN A 148 -16.88 -1.06 1.22
C GLN A 148 -16.30 -0.86 2.63
N PHE A 149 -16.42 0.37 3.18
CA PHE A 149 -16.06 0.72 4.56
C PHE A 149 -17.33 0.95 5.41
N LYS A 150 -18.21 -0.05 5.47
CA LYS A 150 -19.45 0.05 6.25
C LYS A 150 -19.26 0.46 7.72
N THR A 151 -18.06 0.24 8.26
CA THR A 151 -17.71 0.56 9.65
C THR A 151 -16.83 1.82 9.79
N GLY A 152 -16.44 2.47 8.67
CA GLY A 152 -15.46 3.57 8.68
C GLY A 152 -14.01 3.12 8.96
N VAL A 153 -13.10 4.08 8.96
CA VAL A 153 -11.67 3.87 9.27
C VAL A 153 -11.40 4.21 10.73
N TRP A 154 -10.84 3.26 11.47
CA TRP A 154 -10.47 3.44 12.86
C TRP A 154 -8.98 3.77 13.01
N VAL A 155 -8.68 4.86 13.71
CA VAL A 155 -7.31 5.30 13.98
C VAL A 155 -7.14 5.54 15.46
N LYS A 156 -6.00 5.09 15.98
CA LYS A 156 -5.58 5.41 17.35
C LYS A 156 -4.71 6.65 17.33
N ASP A 157 -5.04 7.61 18.17
CA ASP A 157 -4.36 8.89 18.37
C ASP A 157 -4.00 9.09 19.84
N ARG A 158 -3.06 9.96 20.12
CA ARG A 158 -2.70 10.35 21.49
C ARG A 158 -3.53 11.56 21.92
N LEU A 159 -3.96 11.55 23.19
CA LEU A 159 -4.59 12.73 23.77
C LEU A 159 -3.55 13.84 23.93
N ARG A 160 -3.80 14.97 23.28
CA ARG A 160 -3.06 16.23 23.49
C ARG A 160 -3.97 17.27 24.12
N ASN A 161 -3.40 18.17 24.93
CA ASN A 161 -4.17 19.31 25.44
C ASN A 161 -4.63 20.19 24.27
N GLU A 162 -5.90 20.55 24.27
CA GLU A 162 -6.51 21.36 23.20
C GLU A 162 -5.88 22.77 23.12
N ASP A 163 -5.35 23.28 24.21
CA ASP A 163 -4.75 24.62 24.31
C ASP A 163 -3.27 24.67 23.86
N GLY A 164 -2.71 23.61 23.35
CA GLY A 164 -1.39 23.59 22.68
C GLY A 164 -0.16 23.81 23.54
N GLY A 165 -0.28 24.01 24.86
CA GLY A 165 0.83 24.39 25.74
C GLY A 165 1.08 23.51 26.97
N GLY A 166 0.28 22.49 27.21
CA GLY A 166 0.43 21.63 28.38
C GLY A 166 1.09 20.27 28.07
N PRO A 167 1.52 19.53 29.11
CA PRO A 167 2.00 18.17 28.96
C PRO A 167 0.92 17.29 28.29
N VAL A 168 1.35 16.33 27.48
CA VAL A 168 0.45 15.33 26.86
C VAL A 168 -0.35 14.70 27.99
N ARG A 169 -1.68 14.83 27.96
CA ARG A 169 -2.52 14.13 28.93
C ARG A 169 -2.35 12.63 28.70
N PRO A 170 -2.10 11.87 29.75
CA PRO A 170 -2.07 10.43 29.63
C PRO A 170 -3.45 9.93 29.19
N GLY A 171 -3.50 9.16 28.11
CA GLY A 171 -4.74 8.62 27.56
C GLY A 171 -4.69 8.40 26.07
N VAL A 172 -5.75 7.81 25.55
CA VAL A 172 -5.86 7.37 24.15
C VAL A 172 -7.14 7.89 23.53
N ARG A 173 -7.06 8.38 22.30
CA ARG A 173 -8.19 8.72 21.46
C ARG A 173 -8.33 7.73 20.32
N TYR A 174 -9.52 7.18 20.13
CA TYR A 174 -9.87 6.42 18.94
C TYR A 174 -10.74 7.29 18.06
N VAL A 175 -10.31 7.48 16.82
CA VAL A 175 -11.00 8.27 15.81
C VAL A 175 -11.58 7.31 14.77
N ASN A 176 -12.89 7.37 14.56
CA ASN A 176 -13.57 6.70 13.47
C ASN A 176 -13.96 7.73 12.41
N VAL A 177 -13.48 7.55 11.19
CA VAL A 177 -13.81 8.40 10.04
C VAL A 177 -14.73 7.60 9.13
N GLY A 178 -15.98 8.03 9.00
CA GLY A 178 -16.97 7.31 8.20
C GLY A 178 -16.75 7.46 6.69
N LYS A 179 -16.28 8.62 6.24
CA LYS A 179 -16.06 8.91 4.81
C LYS A 179 -14.92 9.92 4.63
N ILE A 180 -14.06 9.67 3.66
CA ILE A 180 -13.02 10.62 3.23
C ILE A 180 -13.41 11.12 1.84
N GLU A 181 -13.53 12.46 1.70
CA GLU A 181 -13.82 13.12 0.43
C GLU A 181 -12.55 13.70 -0.20
N GLN A 182 -12.71 14.31 -1.37
CA GLN A 182 -11.62 15.03 -2.04
C GLN A 182 -11.27 16.28 -1.21
N ASP A 183 -10.07 16.81 -1.39
CA ASP A 183 -9.56 18.01 -0.69
C ASP A 183 -9.34 17.88 0.83
N ASN A 184 -8.97 16.65 1.29
CA ASN A 184 -8.70 16.39 2.71
C ASN A 184 -9.91 16.62 3.64
N GLU A 185 -11.13 16.61 3.10
CA GLU A 185 -12.36 16.69 3.89
C GLU A 185 -12.77 15.29 4.35
N ILE A 186 -13.10 15.18 5.64
CA ILE A 186 -13.62 13.95 6.23
C ILE A 186 -15.03 14.17 6.76
N LYS A 187 -15.89 13.15 6.67
CA LYS A 187 -17.30 13.22 7.13
C LYS A 187 -17.65 12.07 8.07
N ASN A 188 -18.67 12.30 8.89
CA ASN A 188 -19.15 11.36 9.89
C ASN A 188 -18.03 10.90 10.83
N ILE A 189 -17.44 11.84 11.54
CA ILE A 189 -16.33 11.61 12.45
C ILE A 189 -16.88 11.27 13.82
N ARG A 190 -16.35 10.19 14.44
CA ARG A 190 -16.61 9.85 15.84
C ARG A 190 -15.30 9.67 16.57
N MET A 191 -15.19 10.26 17.74
CA MET A 191 -14.00 10.18 18.58
C MET A 191 -14.38 9.68 19.95
N TYR A 192 -13.59 8.76 20.47
CA TYR A 192 -13.74 8.20 21.80
C TYR A 192 -12.46 8.44 22.58
N GLU A 193 -12.53 9.19 23.66
CA GLU A 193 -11.37 9.52 24.48
C GLU A 193 -11.40 8.72 25.78
N PHE A 194 -10.27 8.09 26.07
CA PHE A 194 -10.08 7.26 27.26
C PHE A 194 -8.89 7.78 28.07
N ASP A 195 -8.98 7.65 29.39
CA ASP A 195 -7.82 7.87 30.28
C ASP A 195 -6.86 6.69 30.28
N ASP A 196 -5.78 6.76 31.07
CA ASP A 196 -4.78 5.69 31.21
C ASP A 196 -5.35 4.40 31.80
N ALA A 197 -6.45 4.47 32.55
CA ALA A 197 -7.16 3.33 33.09
C ALA A 197 -8.22 2.77 32.12
N TYR A 198 -8.20 3.24 30.85
CA TYR A 198 -9.20 2.89 29.82
C TYR A 198 -10.64 3.24 30.20
N ARG A 199 -10.87 4.23 31.06
CA ARG A 199 -12.21 4.75 31.34
C ARG A 199 -12.57 5.79 30.29
N LEU A 200 -13.81 5.72 29.78
CA LEU A 200 -14.31 6.64 28.76
C LEU A 200 -14.50 8.04 29.35
N LEU A 201 -13.78 9.03 28.82
CA LEU A 201 -13.84 10.43 29.23
C LEU A 201 -14.88 11.22 28.43
N SER A 202 -14.83 11.05 27.09
CA SER A 202 -15.74 11.76 26.20
C SER A 202 -16.02 11.00 24.92
N ILE A 203 -17.18 11.26 24.32
CA ILE A 203 -17.54 10.90 22.97
C ILE A 203 -17.80 12.19 22.21
N ARG A 204 -17.11 12.39 21.08
CA ARG A 204 -17.34 13.51 20.19
C ARG A 204 -17.82 12.99 18.83
N SER A 205 -18.86 13.60 18.29
CA SER A 205 -19.28 13.36 16.90
C SER A 205 -19.25 14.68 16.14
N ALA A 206 -18.71 14.66 14.93
CA ALA A 206 -18.67 15.80 14.04
C ALA A 206 -19.25 15.42 12.67
N ALA A 207 -19.98 16.34 12.05
CA ALA A 207 -20.57 16.13 10.73
C ALA A 207 -19.49 16.11 9.64
N SER A 208 -18.56 17.08 9.71
CA SER A 208 -17.41 17.19 8.81
C SER A 208 -16.15 17.67 9.52
N GLY A 209 -15.01 17.51 8.87
CA GLY A 209 -13.74 18.02 9.34
C GLY A 209 -12.78 18.30 8.19
N ARG A 210 -12.02 19.39 8.30
CA ARG A 210 -10.99 19.79 7.34
C ARG A 210 -9.64 19.91 8.04
N PHE A 211 -8.58 19.51 7.35
CA PHE A 211 -7.23 19.60 7.86
C PHE A 211 -6.58 20.91 7.41
N ASP A 212 -6.12 21.69 8.36
CA ASP A 212 -5.46 22.97 8.12
C ASP A 212 -3.94 22.77 7.90
N GLU A 213 -3.30 23.71 7.20
CA GLU A 213 -1.85 23.73 6.94
C GLU A 213 -1.01 23.73 8.23
N LEU A 214 -1.58 24.17 9.33
CA LEU A 214 -0.97 24.20 10.68
C LEU A 214 -0.97 22.83 11.40
N GLY A 215 -1.45 21.76 10.76
CA GLY A 215 -1.49 20.44 11.36
C GLY A 215 -2.65 20.22 12.33
N THR A 216 -3.76 20.93 12.12
CA THR A 216 -4.92 20.93 13.00
C THR A 216 -6.18 20.54 12.22
N TRP A 217 -7.02 19.71 12.81
CA TRP A 217 -8.36 19.44 12.29
C TRP A 217 -9.34 20.50 12.75
N LEU A 218 -10.03 21.11 11.81
CA LEU A 218 -11.20 21.96 12.06
C LEU A 218 -12.44 21.10 11.86
N LEU A 219 -13.16 20.85 12.94
CA LEU A 219 -14.35 20.00 12.98
C LEU A 219 -15.60 20.88 13.03
N ASP A 220 -16.56 20.60 12.17
CA ASP A 220 -17.82 21.33 12.09
C ASP A 220 -18.96 20.51 12.73
N ASP A 221 -19.90 21.19 13.36
CA ASP A 221 -21.08 20.62 14.03
C ASP A 221 -20.70 19.55 15.05
N VAL A 222 -19.90 19.92 16.04
CA VAL A 222 -19.39 18.98 17.03
C VAL A 222 -20.37 18.84 18.19
N THR A 223 -20.83 17.61 18.42
CA THR A 223 -21.56 17.24 19.64
C THR A 223 -20.62 16.45 20.55
N GLU A 224 -20.38 16.96 21.73
CA GLU A 224 -19.52 16.33 22.73
C GLU A 224 -20.34 15.86 23.92
N THR A 225 -20.22 14.60 24.29
CA THR A 225 -20.75 14.04 25.54
C THR A 225 -19.58 13.70 26.44
N ARG A 226 -19.48 14.42 27.59
CA ARG A 226 -18.46 14.19 28.63
C ARG A 226 -19.01 13.35 29.74
N PHE A 227 -18.24 12.38 30.19
CA PHE A 227 -18.56 11.53 31.33
C PHE A 227 -17.72 11.97 32.53
N LYS A 228 -18.38 12.28 33.63
CA LYS A 228 -17.72 12.63 34.90
C LYS A 228 -18.23 11.72 35.99
N GLU A 229 -17.31 11.20 36.79
CA GLU A 229 -17.65 10.47 38.00
C GLU A 229 -18.24 11.46 39.03
N THR A 230 -19.38 11.09 39.57
CA THR A 230 -20.07 11.93 40.57
C THR A 230 -19.33 11.82 41.89
N LYS A 231 -19.02 12.97 42.53
CA LYS A 231 -18.25 13.04 43.79
C LYS A 231 -18.86 12.24 44.97
N GLN A 232 -20.10 11.78 44.86
CA GLN A 232 -20.85 11.01 45.84
C GLN A 232 -20.96 9.51 45.48
N SER A 233 -20.18 9.02 44.50
CA SER A 233 -20.25 7.63 44.11
C SER A 233 -19.49 6.75 45.12
N ASP A 234 -20.10 5.61 45.48
CA ASP A 234 -19.45 4.55 46.22
C ASP A 234 -18.29 4.01 45.37
N PRO A 235 -17.06 3.80 45.91
CA PRO A 235 -15.96 3.21 45.16
C PRO A 235 -16.28 1.86 44.53
N LEU A 236 -17.24 1.11 45.07
CA LEU A 236 -17.71 -0.18 44.55
C LEU A 236 -18.78 -0.03 43.47
N ASN A 237 -19.48 1.11 43.40
CA ASN A 237 -20.54 1.40 42.41
C ASN A 237 -20.42 2.85 41.92
N PRO A 238 -19.49 3.17 41.02
CA PRO A 238 -19.31 4.51 40.52
C PRO A 238 -20.50 4.98 39.68
N VAL A 239 -21.08 6.12 40.07
CA VAL A 239 -22.15 6.75 39.30
C VAL A 239 -21.54 7.81 38.38
N TYR A 240 -21.80 7.71 37.10
CA TYR A 240 -21.33 8.68 36.12
C TYR A 240 -22.44 9.63 35.70
N SER A 241 -22.14 10.91 35.63
CA SER A 241 -22.99 11.89 34.97
C SER A 241 -22.52 12.13 33.55
N ALA A 242 -23.46 12.19 32.61
CA ALA A 242 -23.19 12.52 31.21
C ALA A 242 -23.68 13.92 30.90
N GLN A 243 -22.81 14.78 30.40
CA GLN A 243 -23.16 16.15 30.00
C GLN A 243 -22.89 16.28 28.47
N THR A 244 -23.93 16.65 27.73
CA THR A 244 -23.81 16.86 26.27
C THR A 244 -23.79 18.38 25.99
N SER A 245 -22.85 18.79 25.14
CA SER A 245 -22.67 20.15 24.65
C SER A 245 -22.45 20.12 23.13
N THR A 246 -22.94 21.14 22.43
CA THR A 246 -22.77 21.27 20.97
C THR A 246 -21.94 22.51 20.68
N TYR A 247 -20.98 22.39 19.79
CA TYR A 247 -20.10 23.44 19.33
C TYR A 247 -20.15 23.58 17.83
N PRO A 248 -20.28 24.79 17.26
CA PRO A 248 -20.33 24.97 15.81
C PRO A 248 -19.00 24.57 15.14
N ILE A 249 -17.87 24.93 15.75
CA ILE A 249 -16.54 24.60 15.24
C ILE A 249 -15.61 24.25 16.40
N VAL A 250 -14.84 23.20 16.27
CA VAL A 250 -13.79 22.80 17.23
C VAL A 250 -12.47 22.56 16.50
N SER A 251 -11.42 23.18 16.99
CA SER A 251 -10.05 22.96 16.53
C SER A 251 -9.41 21.81 17.32
N LEU A 252 -8.89 20.81 16.64
CA LEU A 252 -8.32 19.61 17.23
C LEU A 252 -6.91 19.35 16.71
N LYS A 253 -5.91 19.39 17.58
CA LYS A 253 -4.56 18.92 17.27
C LYS A 253 -4.51 17.39 17.33
N SER A 254 -4.09 16.75 16.22
CA SER A 254 -4.02 15.31 16.09
C SER A 254 -2.77 14.92 15.31
N GLU A 255 -2.19 13.77 15.63
CA GLU A 255 -1.11 13.17 14.83
C GLU A 255 -1.65 12.48 13.57
N VAL A 256 -2.96 12.31 13.49
CA VAL A 256 -3.64 11.70 12.33
C VAL A 256 -3.76 12.72 11.22
N THR A 257 -2.80 12.71 10.32
CA THR A 257 -2.80 13.57 9.12
C THR A 257 -3.61 12.94 7.97
N PRO A 258 -4.03 13.72 6.96
CA PRO A 258 -4.67 13.17 5.75
C PRO A 258 -3.82 12.11 5.06
N GLN A 259 -2.47 12.26 5.11
CA GLN A 259 -1.55 11.27 4.56
C GLN A 259 -1.64 9.94 5.31
N ILE A 260 -1.76 9.96 6.64
CA ILE A 260 -1.95 8.74 7.45
C ILE A 260 -3.29 8.10 7.14
N LEU A 261 -4.36 8.90 7.04
CA LEU A 261 -5.69 8.40 6.67
C LEU A 261 -5.70 7.76 5.28
N SER A 262 -5.06 8.39 4.30
CA SER A 262 -4.96 7.84 2.93
C SER A 262 -4.19 6.51 2.90
N VAL A 263 -3.13 6.39 3.70
CA VAL A 263 -2.34 5.17 3.83
C VAL A 263 -3.13 4.02 4.46
N LEU A 264 -3.99 4.31 5.44
CA LEU A 264 -4.86 3.30 6.06
C LEU A 264 -5.91 2.72 5.10
N LEU A 265 -6.25 3.46 4.05
CA LEU A 265 -7.15 3.00 2.98
C LEU A 265 -6.44 2.12 1.94
N VAL A 266 -5.12 2.20 1.84
CA VAL A 266 -4.31 1.45 0.89
C VAL A 266 -3.76 0.19 1.56
N SER A 267 -3.89 -0.96 0.91
CA SER A 267 -3.27 -2.19 1.41
C SER A 267 -1.75 -2.06 1.44
N PRO A 268 -1.06 -2.59 2.47
CA PRO A 268 0.40 -2.48 2.60
C PRO A 268 1.17 -2.95 1.36
N GLU A 269 0.62 -3.91 0.63
CA GLU A 269 1.21 -4.48 -0.58
C GLU A 269 1.31 -3.47 -1.74
N LYS A 270 0.42 -2.46 -1.76
CA LYS A 270 0.37 -1.40 -2.78
C LYS A 270 1.24 -0.18 -2.46
N MET A 271 1.72 -0.07 -1.23
CA MET A 271 2.56 1.04 -0.79
C MET A 271 3.99 0.90 -1.30
N SER A 272 4.68 2.03 -1.59
CA SER A 272 6.13 2.00 -1.87
C SER A 272 6.93 1.62 -0.61
N ILE A 273 8.17 1.13 -0.79
CA ILE A 273 9.09 0.82 0.32
C ILE A 273 9.27 2.04 1.24
N PHE A 274 9.42 3.24 0.66
CA PHE A 274 9.56 4.48 1.45
C PHE A 274 8.31 4.81 2.26
N SER A 275 7.12 4.63 1.69
CA SER A 275 5.86 4.87 2.39
C SER A 275 5.65 3.85 3.50
N LEU A 276 5.95 2.57 3.24
CA LEU A 276 5.91 1.50 4.24
C LEU A 276 6.88 1.78 5.39
N GLY A 277 8.11 2.20 5.09
CA GLY A 277 9.11 2.52 6.11
C GLY A 277 8.65 3.64 7.05
N ARG A 278 8.14 4.74 6.51
CA ARG A 278 7.59 5.85 7.30
C ARG A 278 6.40 5.43 8.14
N PHE A 279 5.51 4.64 7.57
CA PHE A 279 4.31 4.18 8.27
C PHE A 279 4.63 3.19 9.39
N ILE A 280 5.60 2.27 9.19
CA ILE A 280 6.09 1.36 10.22
C ILE A 280 6.70 2.14 11.39
N SER A 281 7.50 3.19 11.12
CA SER A 281 8.05 4.06 12.16
C SER A 281 6.93 4.71 12.97
N HIS A 282 5.93 5.29 12.29
CA HIS A 282 4.78 5.90 12.95
C HIS A 282 4.00 4.91 13.83
N LEU A 283 3.75 3.68 13.35
CA LEU A 283 3.07 2.65 14.14
C LEU A 283 3.87 2.28 15.40
N ARG A 284 5.20 2.12 15.27
CA ARG A 284 6.08 1.78 16.40
C ARG A 284 6.13 2.91 17.43
N ASP A 285 6.24 4.15 17.00
CA ASP A 285 6.26 5.33 17.87
C ASP A 285 4.95 5.45 18.69
N ASN A 286 3.84 5.02 18.09
CA ASN A 286 2.52 4.96 18.73
C ASN A 286 2.21 3.65 19.45
N LYS A 287 3.21 2.75 19.63
CA LYS A 287 3.06 1.44 20.26
C LYS A 287 1.92 0.60 19.64
N GLN A 288 1.75 0.73 18.33
CA GLN A 288 0.78 -0.04 17.55
C GLN A 288 1.46 -1.24 16.88
N ASP A 289 0.67 -2.25 16.56
CA ASP A 289 1.19 -3.43 15.86
C ASP A 289 1.56 -3.08 14.40
N ALA A 290 2.86 -3.17 14.10
CA ALA A 290 3.42 -2.95 12.79
C ALA A 290 3.77 -4.26 12.04
N HIS A 291 3.39 -5.42 12.58
CA HIS A 291 3.85 -6.72 12.08
C HIS A 291 3.48 -6.95 10.62
N ARG A 292 2.22 -6.73 10.26
CA ARG A 292 1.73 -6.87 8.88
C ARG A 292 2.49 -5.98 7.89
N HIS A 293 2.71 -4.71 8.26
CA HIS A 293 3.42 -3.75 7.41
C HIS A 293 4.92 -4.07 7.31
N SER A 294 5.53 -4.58 8.38
CA SER A 294 6.92 -5.03 8.38
C SER A 294 7.13 -6.23 7.46
N ILE A 295 6.20 -7.19 7.44
CA ILE A 295 6.23 -8.31 6.50
C ILE A 295 6.14 -7.82 5.05
N ALA A 296 5.20 -6.90 4.75
CA ALA A 296 5.04 -6.34 3.41
C ALA A 296 6.31 -5.58 2.97
N PHE A 297 6.95 -4.82 3.87
CA PHE A 297 8.21 -4.13 3.63
C PHE A 297 9.33 -5.09 3.23
N TRP A 298 9.60 -6.11 4.06
CA TRP A 298 10.65 -7.08 3.78
C TRP A 298 10.38 -7.92 2.53
N LYS A 299 9.12 -8.33 2.34
CA LYS A 299 8.71 -8.99 1.09
C LYS A 299 9.07 -8.14 -0.11
N LYS A 300 8.76 -6.85 -0.09
CA LYS A 300 8.99 -5.94 -1.21
C LYS A 300 10.47 -5.67 -1.48
N VAL A 301 11.29 -5.60 -0.41
CA VAL A 301 12.76 -5.45 -0.52
C VAL A 301 13.41 -6.70 -1.11
N ILE A 302 13.00 -7.89 -0.68
CA ILE A 302 13.62 -9.16 -1.08
C ILE A 302 13.13 -9.62 -2.46
N TYR A 303 11.86 -9.33 -2.80
CA TYR A 303 11.20 -9.84 -3.99
C TYR A 303 11.98 -9.64 -5.30
N PRO A 304 12.57 -8.47 -5.62
CA PRO A 304 13.34 -8.28 -6.86
C PRO A 304 14.55 -9.22 -6.97
N PHE A 305 15.16 -9.58 -5.84
CA PHE A 305 16.32 -10.48 -5.82
C PHE A 305 15.96 -11.95 -6.09
N THR A 306 14.70 -12.31 -5.94
CA THR A 306 14.22 -13.66 -6.31
C THR A 306 14.41 -13.95 -7.79
N ILE A 307 14.49 -12.92 -8.65
CA ILE A 307 14.74 -13.06 -10.08
C ILE A 307 16.08 -13.78 -10.34
N PHE A 308 17.12 -13.43 -9.58
CA PHE A 308 18.41 -14.11 -9.70
C PHE A 308 18.27 -15.61 -9.40
N VAL A 309 17.59 -15.94 -8.31
CA VAL A 309 17.36 -17.34 -7.90
C VAL A 309 16.49 -18.09 -8.93
N MET A 310 15.51 -17.40 -9.51
CA MET A 310 14.64 -18.01 -10.52
C MET A 310 15.32 -18.25 -11.89
N LEU A 311 16.41 -17.52 -12.17
CA LEU A 311 17.20 -17.69 -13.39
C LEU A 311 18.29 -18.78 -13.27
N THR A 312 18.65 -19.19 -12.04
CA THR A 312 19.70 -20.18 -11.76
C THR A 312 19.16 -21.58 -11.60
#